data_09f65973bed7b8f2407942ca605b25f9
#
_entry.id   09f65973bed7b8f2407942ca605b25f9
#
_cell.length_a   1.000
_cell.length_b   1.000
_cell.length_c   1.000
_cell.angle_alpha   90.00
_cell.angle_beta   90.00
_cell.angle_gamma   90.00
#
_symmetry.space_group_name_H-M   'P 1'
#
loop_
_entity.id
_entity.type
_entity.pdbx_description
1 polymer ?
#
loop_
_entity_poly.entity_id
_entity_poly.type
_entity_poly.pdbx_seq_one_letter_code
_entity_poly.pdbx_strand_id
1 'polypeptide(L)'
;MQGQGAIFSPKDVRDYKAMCATAAEFPKEFKLDMVRIKNQGSVGSCVAHSLSEVVEYFNSKQLNQDTEMSTGYIYGNRTLSTWRGSGMIVRDALKTLMKYGDVTKEQFPYNIEVPGAIEQYKTVSDNLFKEGYPYRITSYAKLNNDNDVKSALMNCGPVVMAMDWYNDIKVKDGILTTEYQGNAGGHCMVIYGWNETGWLVQNSWGRYWGDKGCCIIPYNIKIREKWLVTDSIIENVKDMDIEKPFSSWFGKIIAAIINWIAALLGQ
;
A
#
# COMPACT_ATOMS: atom_id res chain seq x y z
N MET A 1 -11.05 20.79 -4.69
CA MET A 1 -10.30 19.84 -5.58
C MET A 1 -9.90 18.68 -4.70
N GLN A 2 -10.09 17.46 -5.13
CA GLN A 2 -9.71 16.26 -4.36
C GLN A 2 -8.19 16.11 -4.33
N GLY A 3 -7.65 15.65 -3.19
CA GLY A 3 -6.23 15.48 -3.00
C GLY A 3 -5.66 14.37 -3.90
N GLN A 4 -4.51 14.62 -4.48
CA GLN A 4 -3.67 13.67 -5.21
C GLN A 4 -2.28 13.77 -4.58
N GLY A 5 -1.46 12.74 -4.65
CA GLY A 5 -0.17 12.83 -3.98
C GLY A 5 0.70 11.58 -4.13
N ALA A 6 0.34 10.66 -5.03
CA ALA A 6 1.23 9.56 -5.35
C ALA A 6 2.36 10.04 -6.25
N ILE A 7 3.59 9.83 -5.80
CA ILE A 7 4.81 10.02 -6.57
C ILE A 7 5.25 8.61 -6.98
N PHE A 8 5.36 8.39 -8.30
CA PHE A 8 5.72 7.07 -8.80
C PHE A 8 7.14 6.69 -8.39
N SER A 9 7.30 5.44 -7.99
CA SER A 9 8.58 4.90 -7.55
C SER A 9 9.56 4.88 -8.72
N PRO A 10 10.78 5.41 -8.57
CA PRO A 10 11.84 5.24 -9.57
C PRO A 10 12.09 3.75 -9.83
N LYS A 11 12.48 3.39 -11.05
CA LYS A 11 12.90 2.01 -11.35
C LYS A 11 14.06 1.62 -10.44
N ASP A 12 13.93 0.50 -9.75
CA ASP A 12 14.99 -0.06 -8.93
C ASP A 12 15.09 -1.57 -9.24
N VAL A 13 16.27 -2.00 -9.62
CA VAL A 13 16.54 -3.43 -9.93
C VAL A 13 16.43 -4.32 -8.70
N ARG A 14 16.41 -3.72 -7.50
CA ARG A 14 16.26 -4.41 -6.23
C ARG A 14 14.79 -4.55 -5.80
N ASP A 15 13.85 -4.01 -6.57
CA ASP A 15 12.43 -4.22 -6.29
C ASP A 15 12.14 -5.72 -6.33
N TYR A 16 11.62 -6.23 -5.23
CA TYR A 16 11.14 -7.60 -5.19
C TYR A 16 10.04 -7.76 -6.25
N LYS A 17 10.21 -8.75 -7.10
CA LYS A 17 9.16 -9.16 -8.04
C LYS A 17 8.40 -10.29 -7.37
N ALA A 18 7.11 -10.12 -7.18
CA ALA A 18 6.26 -11.22 -6.77
C ALA A 18 6.08 -12.15 -7.99
N MET A 19 6.52 -13.38 -7.86
CA MET A 19 6.09 -14.47 -8.71
C MET A 19 5.03 -15.24 -7.91
N CYS A 20 3.78 -14.88 -8.15
CA CYS A 20 2.68 -15.63 -7.56
C CYS A 20 2.50 -16.92 -8.33
N ALA A 21 2.35 -18.05 -7.62
CA ALA A 21 1.94 -19.30 -8.26
C ALA A 21 0.65 -19.02 -9.04
N THR A 22 0.71 -19.20 -10.36
CA THR A 22 -0.46 -19.02 -11.21
C THR A 22 -1.46 -20.11 -10.89
N ALA A 23 -2.61 -19.73 -10.35
CA ALA A 23 -3.74 -20.64 -10.32
C ALA A 23 -4.06 -21.07 -11.76
N ALA A 24 -4.36 -22.33 -11.95
CA ALA A 24 -4.71 -22.86 -13.28
C ALA A 24 -5.89 -22.10 -13.90
N GLU A 25 -6.81 -21.63 -13.06
CA GLU A 25 -7.96 -20.78 -13.45
C GLU A 25 -8.32 -19.81 -12.33
N PHE A 26 -8.66 -18.57 -12.69
CA PHE A 26 -9.22 -17.58 -11.76
C PHE A 26 -10.75 -17.53 -11.90
N PRO A 27 -11.49 -17.32 -10.79
CA PRO A 27 -12.93 -17.09 -10.89
C PRO A 27 -13.22 -15.85 -11.71
N LYS A 28 -14.44 -15.76 -12.30
CA LYS A 28 -14.86 -14.59 -13.09
C LYS A 28 -14.87 -13.31 -12.28
N GLU A 29 -15.18 -13.42 -11.00
CA GLU A 29 -15.18 -12.31 -10.05
C GLU A 29 -14.64 -12.76 -8.68
N PHE A 30 -14.06 -11.83 -7.96
CA PHE A 30 -13.56 -12.01 -6.61
C PHE A 30 -13.52 -10.66 -5.89
N LYS A 31 -13.81 -10.63 -4.61
CA LYS A 31 -13.66 -9.42 -3.79
C LYS A 31 -13.33 -9.75 -2.35
N LEU A 32 -12.56 -8.87 -1.74
CA LEU A 32 -12.27 -8.85 -0.30
C LEU A 32 -13.27 -7.92 0.41
N ASP A 33 -13.57 -8.22 1.65
CA ASP A 33 -14.37 -7.34 2.52
C ASP A 33 -13.44 -6.32 3.17
N MET A 34 -13.38 -5.12 2.58
CA MET A 34 -12.63 -4.00 3.12
C MET A 34 -13.36 -3.39 4.32
N VAL A 35 -12.59 -2.84 5.27
CA VAL A 35 -13.12 -2.41 6.57
C VAL A 35 -13.79 -1.04 6.50
N ARG A 36 -13.08 -0.06 5.92
CA ARG A 36 -13.49 1.35 6.09
C ARG A 36 -13.18 2.18 4.84
N ILE A 37 -14.06 3.11 4.52
CA ILE A 37 -13.81 4.16 3.51
C ILE A 37 -13.28 5.40 4.20
N LYS A 38 -12.08 5.81 3.85
CA LYS A 38 -11.42 7.00 4.38
C LYS A 38 -11.67 8.23 3.52
N ASN A 39 -11.34 9.42 4.06
CA ASN A 39 -11.43 10.68 3.33
C ASN A 39 -10.19 11.54 3.57
N GLN A 40 -9.38 11.74 2.53
CA GLN A 40 -8.18 12.57 2.57
C GLN A 40 -8.44 14.07 2.30
N GLY A 41 -9.66 14.43 1.89
CA GLY A 41 -9.99 15.78 1.49
C GLY A 41 -9.12 16.29 0.35
N SER A 42 -8.54 17.48 0.50
CA SER A 42 -7.65 18.12 -0.48
C SER A 42 -6.16 17.81 -0.25
N VAL A 43 -5.82 17.05 0.78
CA VAL A 43 -4.43 16.76 1.15
C VAL A 43 -3.85 15.68 0.23
N GLY A 44 -2.59 15.82 -0.21
CA GLY A 44 -1.90 14.86 -1.06
C GLY A 44 -1.43 13.60 -0.32
N SER A 45 -2.30 12.98 0.47
CA SER A 45 -2.00 11.85 1.37
C SER A 45 -2.60 10.52 0.92
N CYS A 46 -2.94 10.38 -0.37
CA CYS A 46 -3.58 9.15 -0.90
C CYS A 46 -2.76 7.88 -0.62
N VAL A 47 -1.43 7.94 -0.70
CA VAL A 47 -0.57 6.79 -0.39
C VAL A 47 -0.71 6.38 1.07
N ALA A 48 -0.69 7.33 2.01
CA ALA A 48 -0.87 7.05 3.42
C ALA A 48 -2.26 6.46 3.73
N HIS A 49 -3.31 6.96 3.05
CA HIS A 49 -4.67 6.43 3.20
C HIS A 49 -4.77 4.99 2.71
N SER A 50 -4.25 4.72 1.50
CA SER A 50 -4.24 3.36 0.95
C SER A 50 -3.48 2.37 1.82
N LEU A 51 -2.32 2.77 2.36
CA LEU A 51 -1.54 1.91 3.25
C LEU A 51 -2.23 1.66 4.59
N SER A 52 -2.84 2.70 5.19
CA SER A 52 -3.61 2.56 6.42
C SER A 52 -4.84 1.64 6.23
N GLU A 53 -5.53 1.73 5.08
CA GLU A 53 -6.65 0.83 4.72
C GLU A 53 -6.19 -0.64 4.61
N VAL A 54 -5.00 -0.87 4.06
CA VAL A 54 -4.40 -2.22 3.98
C VAL A 54 -4.04 -2.76 5.36
N VAL A 55 -3.46 -1.94 6.24
CA VAL A 55 -3.18 -2.34 7.64
C VAL A 55 -4.47 -2.65 8.39
N GLU A 56 -5.51 -1.83 8.24
CA GLU A 56 -6.83 -2.10 8.85
C GLU A 56 -7.43 -3.42 8.36
N TYR A 57 -7.29 -3.72 7.07
CA TYR A 57 -7.74 -5.01 6.53
C TYR A 57 -7.04 -6.17 7.22
N PHE A 58 -5.70 -6.15 7.33
CA PHE A 58 -4.95 -7.20 7.99
C PHE A 58 -5.32 -7.32 9.46
N ASN A 59 -5.39 -6.22 10.20
CA ASN A 59 -5.78 -6.22 11.61
C ASN A 59 -7.19 -6.80 11.81
N SER A 60 -8.14 -6.47 10.95
CA SER A 60 -9.50 -7.00 11.04
C SER A 60 -9.55 -8.52 10.84
N LYS A 61 -8.73 -9.05 9.92
CA LYS A 61 -8.68 -10.49 9.64
C LYS A 61 -7.90 -11.26 10.70
N GLN A 62 -6.88 -10.67 11.30
CA GLN A 62 -6.02 -11.32 12.27
C GLN A 62 -6.55 -11.24 13.69
N LEU A 63 -7.05 -10.08 14.08
CA LEU A 63 -7.43 -9.78 15.45
C LEU A 63 -8.95 -9.75 15.66
N ASN A 64 -9.72 -9.84 14.57
CA ASN A 64 -11.18 -9.64 14.57
C ASN A 64 -11.57 -8.29 15.22
N GLN A 65 -10.75 -7.26 15.00
CA GLN A 65 -10.92 -5.93 15.59
C GLN A 65 -11.07 -4.88 14.49
N ASP A 66 -12.04 -4.00 14.66
CA ASP A 66 -12.24 -2.83 13.81
C ASP A 66 -11.49 -1.62 14.41
N THR A 67 -10.17 -1.62 14.28
CA THR A 67 -9.31 -0.54 14.78
C THR A 67 -8.98 0.44 13.65
N GLU A 68 -9.37 1.70 13.81
CA GLU A 68 -9.00 2.74 12.85
C GLU A 68 -7.53 3.13 13.01
N MET A 69 -6.78 3.00 11.92
CA MET A 69 -5.34 3.29 11.87
C MET A 69 -5.06 4.73 11.40
N SER A 70 -3.88 5.24 11.77
CA SER A 70 -3.51 6.64 11.58
C SER A 70 -2.86 6.94 10.23
N THR A 71 -3.63 7.42 9.28
CA THR A 71 -3.09 7.98 8.04
C THR A 71 -2.13 9.15 8.28
N GLY A 72 -2.33 9.90 9.36
CA GLY A 72 -1.46 10.99 9.76
C GLY A 72 -0.07 10.52 10.16
N TYR A 73 0.03 9.40 10.88
CA TYR A 73 1.30 8.81 11.27
C TYR A 73 2.10 8.35 10.03
N ILE A 74 1.48 7.60 9.12
CA ILE A 74 2.15 7.20 7.86
C ILE A 74 2.58 8.43 7.06
N TYR A 75 1.70 9.44 6.92
CA TYR A 75 2.00 10.66 6.17
C TYR A 75 3.08 11.50 6.84
N GLY A 76 3.12 11.53 8.17
CA GLY A 76 4.14 12.22 8.97
C GLY A 76 5.54 11.58 8.84
N ASN A 77 5.60 10.27 8.58
CA ASN A 77 6.85 9.53 8.39
C ASN A 77 7.39 9.57 6.95
N ARG A 78 7.01 10.56 6.14
CA ARG A 78 7.52 10.71 4.78
C ARG A 78 9.05 10.82 4.77
N THR A 79 9.64 10.29 3.69
CA THR A 79 11.09 10.41 3.46
C THR A 79 11.50 11.87 3.22
N LEU A 80 12.77 12.19 3.46
CA LEU A 80 13.32 13.54 3.25
C LEU A 80 13.10 14.08 1.84
N SER A 81 13.06 13.21 0.83
CA SER A 81 12.80 13.58 -0.57
C SER A 81 11.40 14.15 -0.80
N THR A 82 10.42 13.77 0.03
CA THR A 82 9.02 14.22 -0.07
C THR A 82 8.58 15.11 1.09
N TRP A 83 9.44 15.28 2.10
CA TRP A 83 9.10 15.96 3.36
C TRP A 83 8.64 17.41 3.19
N ARG A 84 9.28 18.15 2.28
CA ARG A 84 8.97 19.58 2.03
C ARG A 84 7.82 19.81 1.05
N GLY A 85 7.34 18.72 0.41
CA GLY A 85 6.28 18.78 -0.59
C GLY A 85 5.01 18.10 -0.14
N SER A 86 4.06 18.00 -1.06
CA SER A 86 2.88 17.17 -0.95
C SER A 86 3.11 15.81 -1.62
N GLY A 87 2.58 14.75 -1.03
CA GLY A 87 2.65 13.42 -1.61
C GLY A 87 3.72 12.51 -1.01
N MET A 88 3.74 11.27 -1.49
CA MET A 88 4.65 10.22 -1.06
C MET A 88 5.07 9.34 -2.24
N ILE A 89 6.32 8.85 -2.21
CA ILE A 89 6.74 7.76 -3.09
C ILE A 89 6.22 6.45 -2.51
N VAL A 90 5.46 5.68 -3.32
CA VAL A 90 4.75 4.48 -2.85
C VAL A 90 5.71 3.46 -2.22
N ARG A 91 6.82 3.13 -2.89
CA ARG A 91 7.84 2.20 -2.37
C ARG A 91 8.45 2.67 -1.05
N ASP A 92 8.75 3.96 -0.94
CA ASP A 92 9.37 4.49 0.28
C ASP A 92 8.39 4.46 1.45
N ALA A 93 7.11 4.69 1.19
CA ALA A 93 6.05 4.53 2.18
C ALA A 93 5.91 3.07 2.64
N LEU A 94 5.97 2.10 1.71
CA LEU A 94 5.99 0.67 2.04
C LEU A 94 7.20 0.27 2.89
N LYS A 95 8.40 0.79 2.56
CA LYS A 95 9.61 0.59 3.40
C LYS A 95 9.43 1.14 4.81
N THR A 96 8.84 2.33 4.92
CA THR A 96 8.57 2.97 6.21
C THR A 96 7.58 2.15 7.02
N LEU A 97 6.49 1.71 6.40
CA LEU A 97 5.49 0.86 7.04
C LEU A 97 6.05 -0.50 7.49
N MET A 98 6.92 -1.11 6.70
CA MET A 98 7.62 -2.34 7.08
C MET A 98 8.58 -2.13 8.26
N LYS A 99 9.19 -0.95 8.37
CA LYS A 99 10.16 -0.64 9.43
C LYS A 99 9.49 -0.19 10.72
N TYR A 100 8.52 0.69 10.63
CA TYR A 100 7.94 1.40 11.78
C TYR A 100 6.48 1.05 12.05
N GLY A 101 5.80 0.40 11.10
CA GLY A 101 4.38 0.09 11.21
C GLY A 101 3.47 1.31 11.06
N ASP A 102 2.27 1.16 11.56
CA ASP A 102 1.28 2.22 11.75
C ASP A 102 0.89 2.28 13.22
N VAL A 103 0.16 3.28 13.65
CA VAL A 103 -0.41 3.41 14.99
C VAL A 103 -1.91 3.63 14.90
N THR A 104 -2.63 3.48 16.01
CA THR A 104 -4.06 3.78 16.00
C THR A 104 -4.31 5.28 15.81
N LYS A 105 -5.46 5.61 15.27
CA LYS A 105 -5.89 7.02 15.10
C LYS A 105 -5.95 7.76 16.43
N GLU A 106 -6.26 7.07 17.53
CA GLU A 106 -6.26 7.65 18.87
C GLU A 106 -4.85 8.06 19.33
N GLN A 107 -3.85 7.24 19.02
CA GLN A 107 -2.45 7.51 19.36
C GLN A 107 -1.85 8.64 18.53
N PHE A 108 -2.28 8.77 17.26
CA PHE A 108 -1.85 9.86 16.37
C PHE A 108 -3.01 10.35 15.51
N PRO A 109 -3.83 11.29 16.02
CA PRO A 109 -5.01 11.78 15.30
C PRO A 109 -4.66 12.45 13.96
N TYR A 110 -5.46 12.19 12.93
CA TYR A 110 -5.43 12.88 11.65
C TYR A 110 -6.72 13.71 11.48
N ASN A 111 -6.58 15.02 11.41
CA ASN A 111 -7.71 15.91 11.16
C ASN A 111 -7.42 16.80 9.96
N ILE A 112 -8.06 16.52 8.83
CA ILE A 112 -7.91 17.26 7.58
C ILE A 112 -8.60 18.62 7.60
N GLU A 113 -9.52 18.83 8.52
CA GLU A 113 -10.29 20.08 8.63
C GLU A 113 -9.54 21.17 9.41
N VAL A 114 -8.48 20.81 10.12
CA VAL A 114 -7.67 21.76 10.88
C VAL A 114 -6.70 22.49 9.94
N PRO A 115 -6.74 23.81 9.84
CA PRO A 115 -5.75 24.57 9.09
C PRO A 115 -4.32 24.22 9.55
N GLY A 116 -3.42 23.95 8.61
CA GLY A 116 -2.05 23.53 8.92
C GLY A 116 -1.91 22.06 9.35
N ALA A 117 -2.92 21.23 9.19
CA ALA A 117 -2.87 19.81 9.55
C ALA A 117 -1.66 19.09 8.96
N ILE A 118 -1.25 19.40 7.73
CA ILE A 118 -0.04 18.85 7.11
C ILE A 118 1.19 19.15 7.95
N GLU A 119 1.30 20.35 8.51
CA GLU A 119 2.44 20.75 9.34
C GLU A 119 2.45 20.02 10.68
N GLN A 120 1.29 19.70 11.25
CA GLN A 120 1.16 18.95 12.50
C GLN A 120 1.71 17.53 12.36
N TYR A 121 1.60 16.93 11.16
CA TYR A 121 2.04 15.55 10.91
C TYR A 121 3.49 15.45 10.43
N LYS A 122 4.26 16.53 10.43
CA LYS A 122 5.67 16.55 10.06
C LYS A 122 6.60 15.93 11.11
N THR A 123 6.19 15.91 12.36
CA THR A 123 6.98 15.39 13.47
C THR A 123 6.30 14.21 14.13
N VAL A 124 6.85 13.01 13.87
CA VAL A 124 6.49 11.81 14.61
C VAL A 124 7.57 11.58 15.66
N SER A 125 7.17 11.45 16.92
CA SER A 125 8.14 11.21 17.99
C SER A 125 8.67 9.77 17.96
N ASP A 126 9.93 9.57 18.38
CA ASP A 126 10.55 8.24 18.47
C ASP A 126 9.78 7.24 19.35
N ASN A 127 9.06 7.76 20.36
CA ASN A 127 8.23 6.90 21.23
C ASN A 127 7.09 6.21 20.46
N LEU A 128 6.53 6.87 19.45
CA LEU A 128 5.46 6.28 18.63
C LEU A 128 5.96 5.16 17.71
N PHE A 129 7.24 5.10 17.39
CA PHE A 129 7.77 4.00 16.59
C PHE A 129 7.64 2.65 17.29
N LYS A 130 7.76 2.61 18.62
CA LYS A 130 7.55 1.38 19.39
C LYS A 130 6.09 0.94 19.37
N GLU A 131 5.18 1.89 19.45
CA GLU A 131 3.74 1.63 19.37
C GLU A 131 3.31 1.13 17.99
N GLY A 132 4.01 1.54 16.94
CA GLY A 132 3.76 1.09 15.57
C GLY A 132 4.24 -0.33 15.25
N TYR A 133 5.16 -0.88 16.02
CA TYR A 133 5.75 -2.20 15.74
C TYR A 133 4.76 -3.35 15.60
N PRO A 134 3.69 -3.45 16.38
CA PRO A 134 2.67 -4.50 16.20
C PRO A 134 1.93 -4.42 14.86
N TYR A 135 1.92 -3.26 14.22
CA TYR A 135 1.16 -2.97 13.00
C TYR A 135 2.06 -2.80 11.77
N ARG A 136 3.22 -3.50 11.76
CA ARG A 136 4.12 -3.52 10.61
C ARG A 136 3.65 -4.54 9.58
N ILE A 137 3.83 -4.20 8.33
CA ILE A 137 3.76 -5.20 7.27
C ILE A 137 5.02 -6.07 7.27
N THR A 138 4.89 -7.32 6.89
CA THR A 138 6.02 -8.26 6.85
C THR A 138 6.87 -8.08 5.59
N SER A 139 6.21 -7.90 4.44
CA SER A 139 6.91 -7.69 3.18
C SER A 139 6.04 -6.97 2.14
N TYR A 140 6.67 -6.54 1.06
CA TYR A 140 6.00 -6.01 -0.12
C TYR A 140 6.77 -6.41 -1.38
N ALA A 141 6.06 -6.54 -2.50
CA ALA A 141 6.66 -6.86 -3.78
C ALA A 141 5.90 -6.21 -4.94
N LYS A 142 6.61 -5.91 -6.02
CA LYS A 142 6.01 -5.33 -7.23
C LYS A 142 5.30 -6.41 -8.04
N LEU A 143 4.06 -6.13 -8.44
CA LEU A 143 3.27 -6.99 -9.31
C LEU A 143 3.40 -6.51 -10.76
N ASN A 144 3.64 -7.44 -11.70
CA ASN A 144 3.98 -7.08 -13.07
C ASN A 144 2.82 -7.28 -14.05
N ASN A 145 1.95 -8.24 -13.79
CA ASN A 145 0.84 -8.60 -14.66
C ASN A 145 -0.46 -8.80 -13.86
N ASP A 146 -1.55 -9.01 -14.54
CA ASP A 146 -2.87 -9.12 -13.93
C ASP A 146 -3.09 -10.44 -13.19
N ASN A 147 -2.44 -11.51 -13.62
CA ASN A 147 -2.48 -12.80 -12.92
C ASN A 147 -1.78 -12.70 -11.56
N ASP A 148 -0.64 -11.97 -11.48
CA ASP A 148 0.03 -11.69 -10.20
C ASP A 148 -0.90 -10.94 -9.25
N VAL A 149 -1.67 -9.95 -9.77
CA VAL A 149 -2.65 -9.20 -8.96
C VAL A 149 -3.78 -10.09 -8.46
N LYS A 150 -4.34 -10.92 -9.33
CA LYS A 150 -5.41 -11.86 -8.94
C LYS A 150 -4.93 -12.86 -7.90
N SER A 151 -3.74 -13.45 -8.10
CA SER A 151 -3.12 -14.34 -7.12
C SER A 151 -2.85 -13.64 -5.78
N ALA A 152 -2.34 -12.41 -5.80
CA ALA A 152 -2.12 -11.61 -4.60
C ALA A 152 -3.42 -11.37 -3.81
N LEU A 153 -4.50 -10.99 -4.51
CA LEU A 153 -5.81 -10.76 -3.89
C LEU A 153 -6.38 -12.03 -3.25
N MET A 154 -6.24 -13.19 -3.90
CA MET A 154 -6.77 -14.45 -3.38
C MET A 154 -5.96 -15.01 -2.21
N ASN A 155 -4.64 -14.84 -2.23
CA ASN A 155 -3.75 -15.54 -1.30
C ASN A 155 -3.19 -14.65 -0.20
N CYS A 156 -3.12 -13.33 -0.41
CA CYS A 156 -2.42 -12.43 0.51
C CYS A 156 -3.31 -11.30 1.03
N GLY A 157 -4.10 -10.66 0.19
CA GLY A 157 -4.95 -9.55 0.59
C GLY A 157 -4.98 -8.41 -0.44
N PRO A 158 -5.40 -7.19 -0.04
CA PRO A 158 -5.57 -6.08 -0.95
C PRO A 158 -4.24 -5.61 -1.56
N VAL A 159 -4.32 -5.10 -2.78
CA VAL A 159 -3.17 -4.65 -3.56
C VAL A 159 -3.15 -3.12 -3.61
N VAL A 160 -2.02 -2.52 -3.21
CA VAL A 160 -1.81 -1.08 -3.35
C VAL A 160 -1.48 -0.75 -4.80
N MET A 161 -2.18 0.23 -5.38
CA MET A 161 -1.94 0.64 -6.75
C MET A 161 -1.77 2.15 -6.89
N ALA A 162 -1.03 2.59 -7.91
CA ALA A 162 -0.94 4.00 -8.27
C ALA A 162 -1.05 4.20 -9.78
N MET A 163 -1.75 5.26 -10.19
CA MET A 163 -1.99 5.60 -11.58
C MET A 163 -1.94 7.11 -11.82
N ASP A 164 -1.83 7.50 -13.09
CA ASP A 164 -2.06 8.88 -13.49
C ASP A 164 -3.55 9.20 -13.33
N TRP A 165 -3.85 10.28 -12.62
CA TRP A 165 -5.21 10.76 -12.41
C TRP A 165 -5.42 12.06 -13.19
N TYR A 166 -6.16 11.99 -14.26
CA TYR A 166 -6.44 13.13 -15.14
C TYR A 166 -7.62 13.94 -14.64
N ASN A 167 -7.67 15.22 -15.00
CA ASN A 167 -8.74 16.11 -14.55
C ASN A 167 -10.13 15.76 -15.15
N ASP A 168 -10.15 15.03 -16.26
CA ASP A 168 -11.35 14.58 -16.94
C ASP A 168 -11.90 13.23 -16.43
N ILE A 169 -11.19 12.60 -15.47
CA ILE A 169 -11.68 11.34 -14.88
C ILE A 169 -13.03 11.55 -14.19
N LYS A 170 -13.96 10.71 -14.53
CA LYS A 170 -15.31 10.65 -13.96
C LYS A 170 -15.62 9.21 -13.56
N VAL A 171 -16.53 9.05 -12.63
CA VAL A 171 -17.14 7.76 -12.31
C VAL A 171 -18.60 7.85 -12.73
N LYS A 172 -18.97 7.01 -13.69
CA LYS A 172 -20.33 6.88 -14.18
C LYS A 172 -20.80 5.44 -13.95
N ASP A 173 -21.94 5.28 -13.29
CA ASP A 173 -22.50 3.97 -12.95
C ASP A 173 -21.50 3.05 -12.24
N GLY A 174 -20.66 3.63 -11.35
CA GLY A 174 -19.61 2.92 -10.62
C GLY A 174 -18.33 2.64 -11.44
N ILE A 175 -18.32 2.95 -12.73
CA ILE A 175 -17.18 2.67 -13.63
C ILE A 175 -16.39 3.95 -13.89
N LEU A 176 -15.07 3.87 -13.78
CA LEU A 176 -14.17 4.97 -14.06
C LEU A 176 -14.04 5.16 -15.58
N THR A 177 -14.21 6.41 -15.99
CA THR A 177 -14.08 6.83 -17.39
C THR A 177 -13.12 8.00 -17.49
N THR A 178 -12.37 8.08 -18.60
CA THR A 178 -11.45 9.19 -18.86
C THR A 178 -11.21 9.33 -20.37
N GLU A 179 -11.03 10.56 -20.81
CA GLU A 179 -10.58 10.89 -22.17
C GLU A 179 -9.09 11.16 -22.23
N TYR A 180 -8.39 11.02 -21.09
CA TYR A 180 -6.94 11.32 -20.93
C TYR A 180 -6.56 12.76 -21.30
N GLN A 181 -7.43 13.72 -21.01
CA GLN A 181 -7.23 15.13 -21.31
C GLN A 181 -6.75 15.89 -20.07
N GLY A 182 -5.94 16.93 -20.33
CA GLY A 182 -5.48 17.83 -19.29
C GLY A 182 -4.28 17.33 -18.50
N ASN A 183 -4.03 17.99 -17.37
CA ASN A 183 -2.94 17.63 -16.48
C ASN A 183 -3.30 16.41 -15.65
N ALA A 184 -2.31 15.55 -15.42
CA ALA A 184 -2.41 14.41 -14.53
C ALA A 184 -1.59 14.62 -13.26
N GLY A 185 -2.18 14.24 -12.11
CA GLY A 185 -1.45 13.99 -10.87
C GLY A 185 -1.32 12.50 -10.62
N GLY A 186 -0.43 12.08 -9.72
CA GLY A 186 -0.38 10.70 -9.28
C GLY A 186 -1.43 10.44 -8.18
N HIS A 187 -2.19 9.34 -8.29
CA HIS A 187 -3.16 8.94 -7.29
C HIS A 187 -2.97 7.48 -6.88
N CYS A 188 -3.08 7.23 -5.59
CA CYS A 188 -2.93 5.91 -4.98
C CYS A 188 -4.26 5.44 -4.41
N MET A 189 -4.59 4.18 -4.65
CA MET A 189 -5.83 3.53 -4.22
C MET A 189 -5.56 2.06 -3.90
N VAL A 190 -6.60 1.34 -3.48
CA VAL A 190 -6.50 -0.08 -3.10
C VAL A 190 -7.37 -0.93 -4.03
N ILE A 191 -6.76 -1.88 -4.73
CA ILE A 191 -7.50 -2.93 -5.43
C ILE A 191 -7.90 -3.97 -4.38
N TYR A 192 -9.21 -4.24 -4.29
CA TYR A 192 -9.74 -5.23 -3.36
C TYR A 192 -10.48 -6.38 -4.06
N GLY A 193 -10.48 -6.38 -5.40
CA GLY A 193 -11.11 -7.43 -6.18
C GLY A 193 -11.12 -7.15 -7.68
N TRP A 194 -11.86 -7.97 -8.40
CA TRP A 194 -12.09 -7.85 -9.83
C TRP A 194 -13.42 -8.46 -10.23
N ASN A 195 -13.89 -8.07 -11.41
CA ASN A 195 -14.97 -8.72 -12.16
C ASN A 195 -14.66 -8.73 -13.66
N GLU A 196 -15.62 -9.08 -14.49
CA GLU A 196 -15.45 -9.11 -15.96
C GLU A 196 -15.17 -7.71 -16.56
N THR A 197 -15.57 -6.62 -15.89
CA THR A 197 -15.38 -5.24 -16.36
C THR A 197 -13.99 -4.70 -16.01
N GLY A 198 -13.44 -5.02 -14.83
CA GLY A 198 -12.17 -4.46 -14.37
C GLY A 198 -11.87 -4.73 -12.91
N TRP A 199 -10.96 -3.91 -12.39
CA TRP A 199 -10.53 -3.95 -10.99
C TRP A 199 -11.53 -3.22 -10.10
N LEU A 200 -11.93 -3.87 -9.02
CA LEU A 200 -12.71 -3.25 -7.95
C LEU A 200 -11.74 -2.48 -7.04
N VAL A 201 -11.91 -1.17 -6.96
CA VAL A 201 -10.97 -0.27 -6.31
C VAL A 201 -11.65 0.57 -5.25
N GLN A 202 -11.05 0.62 -4.06
CA GLN A 202 -11.43 1.52 -2.98
C GLN A 202 -10.59 2.79 -3.04
N ASN A 203 -11.27 3.95 -2.96
CA ASN A 203 -10.67 5.27 -2.97
C ASN A 203 -10.79 5.95 -1.59
N SER A 204 -9.94 6.91 -1.34
CA SER A 204 -9.89 7.69 -0.10
C SER A 204 -10.51 9.08 -0.22
N TRP A 205 -11.64 9.22 -0.89
CA TRP A 205 -12.38 10.49 -1.04
C TRP A 205 -13.77 10.46 -0.40
N GLY A 206 -13.93 9.58 0.61
CA GLY A 206 -15.16 9.44 1.36
C GLY A 206 -16.25 8.66 0.61
N ARG A 207 -17.26 8.22 1.35
CA ARG A 207 -18.30 7.33 0.83
C ARG A 207 -19.32 7.98 -0.12
N TYR A 208 -19.25 9.30 -0.32
CA TYR A 208 -20.10 10.00 -1.29
C TYR A 208 -19.46 10.12 -2.67
N TRP A 209 -18.20 9.68 -2.81
CA TRP A 209 -17.53 9.59 -4.10
C TRP A 209 -17.78 8.21 -4.73
N GLY A 210 -17.97 8.20 -6.06
CA GLY A 210 -18.17 6.95 -6.82
C GLY A 210 -19.34 6.11 -6.33
N ASP A 211 -19.18 4.81 -6.33
CA ASP A 211 -20.12 3.88 -5.69
C ASP A 211 -19.68 3.63 -4.24
N LYS A 212 -20.23 4.42 -3.31
CA LYS A 212 -19.96 4.32 -1.87
C LYS A 212 -18.47 4.36 -1.49
N GLY A 213 -17.69 5.18 -2.19
CA GLY A 213 -16.25 5.32 -1.99
C GLY A 213 -15.40 4.44 -2.90
N CYS A 214 -16.02 3.64 -3.75
CA CYS A 214 -15.36 2.70 -4.65
C CYS A 214 -15.65 3.02 -6.13
N CYS A 215 -14.88 2.39 -7.01
CA CYS A 215 -15.18 2.34 -8.45
C CYS A 215 -14.60 1.08 -9.08
N ILE A 216 -15.02 0.81 -10.31
CA ILE A 216 -14.41 -0.19 -11.17
C ILE A 216 -13.44 0.55 -12.11
N ILE A 217 -12.18 0.12 -12.15
CA ILE A 217 -11.21 0.57 -13.15
C ILE A 217 -11.14 -0.45 -14.26
N PRO A 218 -11.61 -0.13 -15.48
CA PRO A 218 -11.53 -1.03 -16.62
C PRO A 218 -10.10 -1.47 -16.92
N TYR A 219 -9.91 -2.70 -17.38
CA TYR A 219 -8.59 -3.29 -17.66
C TYR A 219 -7.77 -2.53 -18.72
N ASN A 220 -8.40 -1.78 -19.60
CA ASN A 220 -7.73 -0.95 -20.60
C ASN A 220 -7.16 0.36 -20.03
N ILE A 221 -7.51 0.74 -18.81
CA ILE A 221 -6.94 1.91 -18.13
C ILE A 221 -5.61 1.52 -17.48
N LYS A 222 -4.56 2.28 -17.82
CA LYS A 222 -3.20 1.97 -17.38
C LYS A 222 -2.99 2.29 -15.89
N ILE A 223 -2.63 1.27 -15.12
CA ILE A 223 -2.11 1.39 -13.76
C ILE A 223 -0.57 1.39 -13.83
N ARG A 224 0.09 2.38 -13.21
CA ARG A 224 1.55 2.58 -13.28
C ARG A 224 2.30 1.66 -12.31
N GLU A 225 1.76 1.44 -11.14
CA GLU A 225 2.35 0.62 -10.09
C GLU A 225 1.29 -0.23 -9.41
N LYS A 226 1.63 -1.47 -9.14
CA LYS A 226 0.82 -2.42 -8.36
C LYS A 226 1.76 -3.13 -7.38
N TRP A 227 1.43 -3.11 -6.10
CA TRP A 227 2.25 -3.63 -5.03
C TRP A 227 1.48 -4.62 -4.17
N LEU A 228 2.00 -5.83 -4.11
CA LEU A 228 1.64 -6.79 -3.09
C LEU A 228 2.11 -6.26 -1.75
N VAL A 229 1.29 -6.43 -0.73
CA VAL A 229 1.63 -6.24 0.67
C VAL A 229 1.28 -7.51 1.42
N THR A 230 2.15 -7.97 2.31
CA THR A 230 1.89 -9.14 3.15
C THR A 230 2.05 -8.80 4.62
N ASP A 231 1.25 -9.48 5.44
CA ASP A 231 1.43 -9.47 6.89
C ASP A 231 1.60 -10.90 7.42
N SER A 232 2.21 -11.05 8.61
CA SER A 232 2.80 -12.29 9.11
C SER A 232 1.83 -13.43 9.43
N ILE A 233 0.53 -13.20 9.44
CA ILE A 233 -0.47 -14.19 9.89
C ILE A 233 -1.23 -14.86 8.75
N ILE A 234 -0.96 -14.51 7.49
CA ILE A 234 -1.55 -15.27 6.37
C ILE A 234 -0.68 -16.52 6.16
N GLU A 235 -1.14 -17.66 6.68
CA GLU A 235 -0.45 -18.97 6.60
C GLU A 235 -0.14 -19.44 5.16
N ASN A 236 -0.72 -18.82 4.15
CA ASN A 236 -0.60 -19.21 2.73
C ASN A 236 0.52 -18.49 1.96
N VAL A 237 1.39 -17.73 2.61
CA VAL A 237 2.57 -17.11 1.95
C VAL A 237 3.58 -18.18 1.46
N LYS A 238 3.40 -19.45 1.82
CA LYS A 238 4.30 -20.54 1.44
C LYS A 238 4.42 -20.79 -0.06
N ASP A 239 3.46 -20.33 -0.86
CA ASP A 239 3.43 -20.55 -2.31
C ASP A 239 3.82 -19.32 -3.14
N MET A 240 4.28 -18.25 -2.49
CA MET A 240 4.76 -17.06 -3.20
C MET A 240 6.28 -17.04 -3.21
N ASP A 241 6.88 -17.37 -4.36
CA ASP A 241 8.29 -17.12 -4.62
C ASP A 241 8.56 -15.61 -4.68
N ILE A 242 8.95 -15.03 -3.54
CA ILE A 242 9.52 -13.69 -3.51
C ILE A 242 10.99 -13.85 -3.82
N GLU A 243 11.38 -13.67 -5.08
CA GLU A 243 12.79 -13.57 -5.43
C GLU A 243 13.40 -12.37 -4.67
N LYS A 244 14.26 -12.68 -3.70
CA LYS A 244 15.05 -11.69 -2.96
C LYS A 244 16.22 -11.27 -3.83
N PRO A 245 16.22 -10.09 -4.42
CA PRO A 245 17.43 -9.63 -5.08
C PRO A 245 18.49 -9.34 -4.01
N PHE A 246 19.60 -10.03 -4.05
CA PHE A 246 20.85 -9.75 -3.32
C PHE A 246 21.01 -10.15 -1.86
N SER A 247 19.98 -10.52 -1.09
CA SER A 247 20.19 -10.88 0.33
C SER A 247 20.85 -12.26 0.52
N SER A 248 20.79 -13.15 -0.47
CA SER A 248 21.38 -14.49 -0.36
C SER A 248 22.91 -14.46 -0.33
N TRP A 249 23.56 -13.49 -0.97
CA TRP A 249 25.02 -13.39 -0.98
C TRP A 249 25.54 -12.71 0.29
N PHE A 250 24.95 -11.59 0.71
CA PHE A 250 25.29 -10.91 1.98
C PHE A 250 24.91 -11.77 3.18
N GLY A 251 23.76 -12.44 3.18
CA GLY A 251 23.37 -13.35 4.24
C GLY A 251 24.33 -14.54 4.38
N LYS A 252 24.82 -15.10 3.26
CA LYS A 252 25.84 -16.16 3.26
C LYS A 252 27.20 -15.64 3.75
N ILE A 253 27.58 -14.40 3.41
CA ILE A 253 28.83 -13.79 3.91
C ILE A 253 28.73 -13.54 5.42
N ILE A 254 27.61 -12.97 5.90
CA ILE A 254 27.40 -12.72 7.33
C ILE A 254 27.36 -14.05 8.09
N ALA A 255 26.68 -15.08 7.60
CA ALA A 255 26.68 -16.41 8.22
C ALA A 255 28.07 -17.04 8.21
N ALA A 256 28.83 -16.89 7.13
CA ALA A 256 30.23 -17.37 7.07
C ALA A 256 31.13 -16.61 8.05
N ILE A 257 30.98 -15.30 8.18
CA ILE A 257 31.73 -14.48 9.15
C ILE A 257 31.35 -14.87 10.58
N ILE A 258 30.07 -15.05 10.90
CA ILE A 258 29.62 -15.47 12.22
C ILE A 258 30.17 -16.85 12.57
N ASN A 259 30.10 -17.82 11.64
CA ASN A 259 30.66 -19.16 11.83
C ASN A 259 32.20 -19.14 11.97
N TRP A 260 32.89 -18.27 11.24
CA TRP A 260 34.33 -18.09 11.36
C TRP A 260 34.75 -17.47 12.72
N ILE A 261 34.01 -16.47 13.19
CA ILE A 261 34.21 -15.87 14.54
C ILE A 261 33.88 -16.89 15.62
N ALA A 262 32.82 -17.67 15.51
CA ALA A 262 32.49 -18.72 16.46
C ALA A 262 33.59 -19.83 16.54
N ALA A 263 34.19 -20.17 15.41
CA ALA A 263 35.29 -21.11 15.35
C ALA A 263 36.59 -20.56 15.98
N LEU A 264 36.79 -19.23 15.92
CA LEU A 264 37.94 -18.58 16.56
C LEU A 264 37.79 -18.42 18.09
N LEU A 265 36.53 -18.32 18.57
CA LEU A 265 36.22 -18.16 19.99
C LEU A 265 36.02 -19.51 20.71
N GLY A 266 35.99 -20.61 20.01
CA GLY A 266 35.81 -21.97 20.52
C GLY A 266 37.08 -22.80 20.64
N GLN A 267 38.29 -22.16 20.56
CA GLN A 267 39.59 -22.77 20.87
C GLN A 267 40.12 -22.29 22.19
#